data_ac302677f3459a04d118dc1ee3ba7ac7
#
_entry.id   ac302677f3459a04d118dc1ee3ba7ac7
#
_cell.length_a   1.000
_cell.length_b   1.000
_cell.length_c   1.000
_cell.angle_alpha   90.00
_cell.angle_beta   90.00
_cell.angle_gamma   90.00
#
_symmetry.space_group_name_H-M   'P 1'
#
loop_
_entity.id
_entity.type
_entity.pdbx_description
1 polymer ?
#
loop_
_entity_poly.entity_id
_entity_poly.type
_entity_poly.pdbx_seq_one_letter_code
_entity_poly.pdbx_strand_id
1 'polypeptide(L)'
;MANYEIIPISDGTWRIEDEAVRCFLFTGQDYALLVDTGFGEDEADLKAVVDSLTDLPVILVITHADHDHIGCNHQFDTAFIHPAELYHHRISDKNVNAIWENDLIDLGGRSFEVIHIPGHTPGSIALLDRANRILVGGDSVQIGPIYMFGPMRSFPAYLHSLERLEDYMDSFDTVYPSHNEFPVPASIIPVLRKAGERLLRNEGEAEMVELHGVEELIPLYDMGEVKFLYKPDGT
;
A
#
# COMPACT_ATOMS: atom_id res chain seq x y z
N MET A 1 0.17 4.33 24.86
CA MET A 1 -0.24 5.14 23.68
C MET A 1 0.66 4.75 22.55
N ALA A 2 0.13 4.25 21.45
CA ALA A 2 0.91 4.06 20.24
C ALA A 2 1.54 5.41 19.88
N ASN A 3 2.84 5.41 19.71
CA ASN A 3 3.57 6.64 19.39
C ASN A 3 3.66 6.75 17.86
N TYR A 4 2.61 7.30 17.25
CA TYR A 4 2.69 7.69 15.84
C TYR A 4 3.73 8.79 15.65
N GLU A 5 4.62 8.63 14.69
CA GLU A 5 5.47 9.73 14.23
C GLU A 5 4.80 10.43 13.05
N ILE A 6 4.46 11.70 13.24
CA ILE A 6 3.75 12.49 12.22
C ILE A 6 4.77 13.35 11.47
N ILE A 7 4.93 13.10 10.17
CA ILE A 7 5.94 13.75 9.34
C ILE A 7 5.25 14.49 8.20
N PRO A 8 5.31 15.83 8.16
CA PRO A 8 4.82 16.58 7.02
C PRO A 8 5.71 16.34 5.81
N ILE A 9 5.09 16.08 4.65
CA ILE A 9 5.78 15.89 3.37
C ILE A 9 5.72 17.17 2.54
N SER A 10 4.54 17.73 2.42
CA SER A 10 4.27 18.99 1.71
C SER A 10 2.99 19.62 2.28
N ASP A 11 2.60 20.77 1.76
CA ASP A 11 1.35 21.40 2.17
C ASP A 11 0.15 20.46 1.95
N GLY A 12 -0.64 20.25 3.01
CA GLY A 12 -1.77 19.31 3.00
C GLY A 12 -1.40 17.84 2.78
N THR A 13 -0.18 17.43 3.13
CA THR A 13 0.28 16.03 2.95
C THR A 13 1.16 15.59 4.10
N TRP A 14 0.78 14.52 4.78
CA TRP A 14 1.53 13.90 5.88
C TRP A 14 1.68 12.39 5.67
N ARG A 15 2.79 11.87 6.16
CA ARG A 15 2.92 10.46 6.49
C ARG A 15 2.83 10.28 7.99
N ILE A 16 2.16 9.23 8.41
CA ILE A 16 1.94 8.86 9.81
C ILE A 16 2.57 7.48 9.96
N GLU A 17 3.73 7.42 10.60
CA GLU A 17 4.48 6.18 10.81
C GLU A 17 3.86 5.43 12.00
N ASP A 18 3.55 4.15 11.79
CA ASP A 18 3.11 3.19 12.79
C ASP A 18 4.07 2.00 12.76
N GLU A 19 5.14 2.08 13.53
CA GLU A 19 6.27 1.14 13.52
C GLU A 19 6.93 0.99 12.13
N ALA A 20 6.67 -0.14 11.45
CA ALA A 20 7.25 -0.46 10.16
C ALA A 20 6.32 -0.16 8.97
N VAL A 21 5.13 0.34 9.22
CA VAL A 21 4.13 0.70 8.21
C VAL A 21 3.77 2.17 8.32
N ARG A 22 3.34 2.77 7.25
CA ARG A 22 2.88 4.16 7.24
C ARG A 22 1.53 4.32 6.59
N CYS A 23 0.73 5.21 7.21
CA CYS A 23 -0.49 5.75 6.64
C CYS A 23 -0.20 7.10 6.00
N PHE A 24 -1.04 7.52 5.08
CA PHE A 24 -0.92 8.83 4.46
C PHE A 24 -2.18 9.65 4.66
N LEU A 25 -2.03 10.93 5.01
CA LEU A 25 -3.12 11.89 5.06
C LEU A 25 -2.89 12.97 4.01
N PHE A 26 -3.92 13.20 3.18
CA PHE A 26 -3.94 14.22 2.14
C PHE A 26 -5.16 15.11 2.33
N THR A 27 -5.01 16.42 2.24
CA THR A 27 -6.15 17.35 2.32
C THR A 27 -6.42 18.01 0.98
N GLY A 28 -7.70 18.20 0.67
CA GLY A 28 -8.22 19.09 -0.35
C GLY A 28 -8.89 20.31 0.29
N GLN A 29 -9.88 20.88 -0.40
CA GLN A 29 -10.68 22.02 0.13
C GLN A 29 -11.90 21.54 0.90
N ASP A 30 -12.49 20.39 0.51
CA ASP A 30 -13.77 19.92 1.05
C ASP A 30 -13.62 18.64 1.89
N TYR A 31 -12.61 17.81 1.59
CA TYR A 31 -12.36 16.51 2.24
C TYR A 31 -10.88 16.28 2.49
N ALA A 32 -10.60 15.39 3.43
CA ALA A 32 -9.30 14.76 3.61
C ALA A 32 -9.37 13.28 3.21
N LEU A 33 -8.30 12.75 2.62
CA LEU A 33 -8.11 11.33 2.32
C LEU A 33 -7.12 10.75 3.30
N LEU A 34 -7.54 9.75 4.06
CA LEU A 34 -6.65 8.87 4.81
C LEU A 34 -6.45 7.58 4.02
N VAL A 35 -5.21 7.17 3.82
CA VAL A 35 -4.84 5.92 3.15
C VAL A 35 -4.24 4.98 4.18
N ASP A 36 -4.89 3.85 4.39
CA ASP A 36 -4.58 2.81 5.37
C ASP A 36 -4.68 3.27 6.84
N THR A 37 -4.60 2.31 7.78
CA THR A 37 -4.81 2.58 9.21
C THR A 37 -3.82 1.89 10.14
N GLY A 38 -2.68 1.43 9.62
CA GLY A 38 -1.59 0.87 10.40
C GLY A 38 -1.91 -0.47 11.08
N PHE A 39 -1.06 -0.88 12.01
CA PHE A 39 -1.23 -2.09 12.83
C PHE A 39 -2.38 -1.98 13.82
N GLY A 40 -2.60 -0.78 14.35
CA GLY A 40 -3.67 -0.55 15.32
C GLY A 40 -3.45 -1.32 16.62
N GLU A 41 -2.24 -1.33 17.14
CA GLU A 41 -1.93 -1.95 18.42
C GLU A 41 -2.71 -1.34 19.58
N ASP A 42 -2.73 -2.03 20.71
CA ASP A 42 -3.48 -1.64 21.91
C ASP A 42 -3.28 -0.15 22.26
N GLU A 43 -4.38 0.59 22.42
CA GLU A 43 -4.44 2.02 22.70
C GLU A 43 -4.04 2.96 21.52
N ALA A 44 -3.87 2.43 20.30
CA ALA A 44 -3.67 3.26 19.12
C ALA A 44 -4.91 4.13 18.86
N ASP A 45 -4.73 5.43 18.79
CA ASP A 45 -5.81 6.39 18.49
C ASP A 45 -5.43 7.20 17.24
N LEU A 46 -5.48 6.51 16.10
CA LEU A 46 -5.20 7.12 14.80
C LEU A 46 -6.21 8.22 14.47
N LYS A 47 -7.47 8.02 14.90
CA LYS A 47 -8.52 9.02 14.68
C LYS A 47 -8.17 10.35 15.35
N ALA A 48 -7.69 10.32 16.60
CA ALA A 48 -7.28 11.54 17.30
C ALA A 48 -6.05 12.20 16.61
N VAL A 49 -5.12 11.40 16.07
CA VAL A 49 -4.00 11.92 15.27
C VAL A 49 -4.52 12.65 14.05
N VAL A 50 -5.40 12.02 13.27
CA VAL A 50 -5.99 12.61 12.06
C VAL A 50 -6.77 13.88 12.39
N ASP A 51 -7.60 13.86 13.46
CA ASP A 51 -8.38 15.04 13.93
C ASP A 51 -7.49 16.19 14.41
N SER A 52 -6.26 15.92 14.81
CA SER A 52 -5.29 16.97 15.15
C SER A 52 -4.67 17.67 13.93
N LEU A 53 -4.75 17.05 12.76
CA LEU A 53 -4.15 17.54 11.50
C LEU A 53 -5.16 18.23 10.59
N THR A 54 -6.46 17.89 10.71
CA THR A 54 -7.51 18.48 9.87
C THR A 54 -8.87 18.42 10.53
N ASP A 55 -9.68 19.46 10.29
CA ASP A 55 -11.11 19.50 10.64
C ASP A 55 -12.02 19.02 9.47
N LEU A 56 -11.45 18.64 8.34
CA LEU A 56 -12.21 18.21 7.17
C LEU A 56 -12.81 16.81 7.36
N PRO A 57 -13.97 16.52 6.75
CA PRO A 57 -14.50 15.16 6.69
C PRO A 57 -13.48 14.21 6.04
N VAL A 58 -13.24 13.06 6.67
CA VAL A 58 -12.22 12.09 6.24
C VAL A 58 -12.85 11.00 5.39
N ILE A 59 -12.28 10.78 4.21
CA ILE A 59 -12.51 9.61 3.36
C ILE A 59 -11.39 8.62 3.67
N LEU A 60 -11.71 7.45 4.21
CA LEU A 60 -10.75 6.38 4.43
C LEU A 60 -10.73 5.44 3.22
N VAL A 61 -9.55 5.22 2.65
CA VAL A 61 -9.32 4.24 1.58
C VAL A 61 -8.25 3.25 2.02
N ILE A 62 -8.52 1.97 1.84
CA ILE A 62 -7.62 0.88 2.17
C ILE A 62 -6.97 0.37 0.90
N THR A 63 -5.64 0.38 0.85
CA THR A 63 -4.88 -0.11 -0.31
C THR A 63 -5.03 -1.62 -0.49
N HIS A 64 -5.02 -2.37 0.61
CA HIS A 64 -5.26 -3.81 0.69
C HIS A 64 -5.51 -4.22 2.15
N ALA A 65 -5.97 -5.46 2.40
CA ALA A 65 -6.46 -5.88 3.70
C ALA A 65 -5.46 -6.67 4.55
N ASP A 66 -4.17 -6.51 4.36
CA ASP A 66 -3.20 -7.06 5.30
C ASP A 66 -3.35 -6.37 6.66
N HIS A 67 -2.98 -7.09 7.72
CA HIS A 67 -3.32 -6.70 9.10
C HIS A 67 -2.74 -5.34 9.52
N ASP A 68 -1.63 -4.98 8.95
CA ASP A 68 -0.90 -3.74 9.20
C ASP A 68 -1.41 -2.53 8.38
N HIS A 69 -2.46 -2.73 7.59
CA HIS A 69 -3.13 -1.67 6.84
C HIS A 69 -4.55 -1.37 7.34
N ILE A 70 -5.11 -2.25 8.19
CA ILE A 70 -6.51 -2.19 8.59
C ILE A 70 -6.74 -2.11 10.10
N GLY A 71 -5.67 -1.97 10.89
CA GLY A 71 -5.72 -2.11 12.35
C GLY A 71 -6.66 -1.14 13.05
N CYS A 72 -6.69 0.12 12.62
CA CYS A 72 -7.57 1.15 13.18
C CYS A 72 -8.83 1.44 12.36
N ASN A 73 -9.21 0.58 11.40
CA ASN A 73 -10.42 0.77 10.58
C ASN A 73 -11.68 1.01 11.40
N HIS A 74 -11.78 0.37 12.57
CA HIS A 74 -12.93 0.49 13.49
C HIS A 74 -13.14 1.88 14.07
N GLN A 75 -12.15 2.78 13.97
CA GLN A 75 -12.21 4.15 14.45
C GLN A 75 -12.87 5.12 13.45
N PHE A 76 -13.13 4.66 12.22
CA PHE A 76 -13.71 5.45 11.14
C PHE A 76 -15.10 4.91 10.77
N ASP A 77 -16.03 5.81 10.45
CA ASP A 77 -17.41 5.44 10.14
C ASP A 77 -17.53 4.64 8.85
N THR A 78 -16.66 4.90 7.88
CA THR A 78 -16.73 4.31 6.54
C THR A 78 -15.33 4.10 5.98
N ALA A 79 -15.08 2.95 5.37
CA ALA A 79 -13.88 2.67 4.61
C ALA A 79 -14.23 2.25 3.17
N PHE A 80 -13.42 2.69 2.21
CA PHE A 80 -13.47 2.24 0.82
C PHE A 80 -12.37 1.21 0.59
N ILE A 81 -12.73 0.07 0.02
CA ILE A 81 -11.80 -1.03 -0.26
C ILE A 81 -12.19 -1.76 -1.54
N HIS A 82 -11.23 -2.31 -2.25
CA HIS A 82 -11.53 -3.15 -3.41
C HIS A 82 -12.24 -4.44 -2.97
N PRO A 83 -13.36 -4.86 -3.61
CA PRO A 83 -14.15 -5.99 -3.16
C PRO A 83 -13.42 -7.34 -3.10
N ALA A 84 -12.33 -7.51 -3.84
CA ALA A 84 -11.49 -8.71 -3.74
C ALA A 84 -10.76 -8.86 -2.39
N GLU A 85 -10.72 -7.80 -1.58
CA GLU A 85 -10.16 -7.83 -0.21
C GLU A 85 -11.16 -8.30 0.86
N LEU A 86 -12.45 -8.33 0.55
CA LEU A 86 -13.50 -8.67 1.52
C LEU A 86 -13.45 -10.13 2.04
N TYR A 87 -12.63 -10.99 1.43
CA TYR A 87 -12.37 -12.34 1.94
C TYR A 87 -11.45 -12.36 3.18
N HIS A 88 -10.75 -11.29 3.44
CA HIS A 88 -9.97 -11.13 4.66
C HIS A 88 -10.91 -10.66 5.79
N HIS A 89 -11.43 -11.57 6.57
CA HIS A 89 -12.48 -11.43 7.59
C HIS A 89 -12.21 -10.43 8.74
N ARG A 90 -11.21 -9.58 8.62
CA ARG A 90 -10.86 -8.58 9.65
C ARG A 90 -11.50 -7.22 9.43
N ILE A 91 -12.15 -7.01 8.30
CA ILE A 91 -12.87 -5.78 8.02
C ILE A 91 -14.25 -5.92 8.65
N SER A 92 -14.54 -5.10 9.64
CA SER A 92 -15.87 -5.06 10.27
C SER A 92 -16.92 -4.70 9.21
N ASP A 93 -17.95 -5.53 9.06
CA ASP A 93 -18.99 -5.47 8.02
C ASP A 93 -19.82 -4.18 7.99
N LYS A 94 -19.58 -3.24 8.90
CA LYS A 94 -20.58 -2.22 9.15
C LYS A 94 -20.58 -1.06 8.16
N ASN A 95 -19.45 -0.70 7.57
CA ASN A 95 -19.38 0.51 6.74
C ASN A 95 -18.30 0.42 5.66
N VAL A 96 -18.25 -0.72 4.98
CA VAL A 96 -17.33 -0.90 3.86
C VAL A 96 -18.03 -0.60 2.55
N ASN A 97 -17.49 0.32 1.78
CA ASN A 97 -17.91 0.62 0.42
C ASN A 97 -16.91 0.04 -0.58
N ALA A 98 -17.45 -0.42 -1.70
CA ALA A 98 -16.60 -0.87 -2.80
C ALA A 98 -15.94 0.32 -3.49
N ILE A 99 -14.65 0.16 -3.80
CA ILE A 99 -13.92 1.05 -4.70
C ILE A 99 -13.34 0.23 -5.85
N TRP A 100 -13.36 0.80 -7.04
CA TRP A 100 -13.00 0.09 -8.27
C TRP A 100 -11.95 0.85 -9.06
N GLU A 101 -11.34 0.17 -10.00
CA GLU A 101 -10.46 0.79 -10.98
C GLU A 101 -11.14 1.96 -11.70
N ASN A 102 -10.41 3.04 -11.89
CA ASN A 102 -10.85 4.31 -12.48
C ASN A 102 -11.85 5.13 -11.63
N ASP A 103 -12.19 4.69 -10.41
CA ASP A 103 -12.88 5.57 -9.49
C ASP A 103 -12.02 6.80 -9.19
N LEU A 104 -12.66 7.94 -9.03
CA LEU A 104 -12.01 9.20 -8.70
C LEU A 104 -12.43 9.66 -7.31
N ILE A 105 -11.46 9.84 -6.42
CA ILE A 105 -11.65 10.41 -5.10
C ILE A 105 -11.34 11.89 -5.19
N ASP A 106 -12.39 12.73 -5.21
CA ASP A 106 -12.24 14.18 -5.28
C ASP A 106 -12.33 14.79 -3.88
N LEU A 107 -11.28 15.51 -3.49
CA LEU A 107 -11.16 16.18 -2.19
C LEU A 107 -11.51 17.67 -2.25
N GLY A 108 -11.95 18.18 -3.40
CA GLY A 108 -12.06 19.61 -3.65
C GLY A 108 -10.72 20.23 -4.01
N GLY A 109 -10.42 20.29 -5.32
CA GLY A 109 -9.16 20.82 -5.86
C GLY A 109 -7.96 19.89 -5.82
N ARG A 110 -8.08 18.70 -5.24
CA ARG A 110 -7.13 17.60 -5.29
C ARG A 110 -7.88 16.29 -5.51
N SER A 111 -7.41 15.43 -6.39
CA SER A 111 -8.08 14.17 -6.69
C SER A 111 -7.11 13.02 -6.86
N PHE A 112 -7.59 11.82 -6.53
CA PHE A 112 -6.85 10.57 -6.67
C PHE A 112 -7.62 9.61 -7.56
N GLU A 113 -6.96 9.09 -8.58
CA GLU A 113 -7.47 8.03 -9.45
C GLU A 113 -7.07 6.67 -8.88
N VAL A 114 -8.02 5.74 -8.82
CA VAL A 114 -7.78 4.37 -8.35
C VAL A 114 -7.26 3.51 -9.49
N ILE A 115 -6.13 2.85 -9.27
CA ILE A 115 -5.54 1.87 -10.19
C ILE A 115 -5.51 0.52 -9.48
N HIS A 116 -6.20 -0.49 -10.02
CA HIS A 116 -6.19 -1.85 -9.48
C HIS A 116 -4.89 -2.55 -9.88
N ILE A 117 -4.10 -2.96 -8.89
CA ILE A 117 -2.77 -3.56 -9.04
C ILE A 117 -2.67 -4.92 -8.32
N PRO A 118 -3.47 -5.93 -8.73
CA PRO A 118 -3.49 -7.22 -8.06
C PRO A 118 -2.14 -7.93 -8.12
N GLY A 119 -1.87 -8.76 -7.11
CA GLY A 119 -0.67 -9.59 -7.08
C GLY A 119 -0.11 -9.74 -5.68
N HIS A 120 0.24 -8.64 -5.01
CA HIS A 120 0.54 -8.67 -3.59
C HIS A 120 -0.69 -9.15 -2.81
N THR A 121 -1.85 -8.55 -3.04
CA THR A 121 -3.17 -9.14 -2.74
C THR A 121 -4.07 -9.10 -3.97
N PRO A 122 -5.21 -9.83 -4.00
CA PRO A 122 -6.12 -9.81 -5.14
C PRO A 122 -6.77 -8.46 -5.40
N GLY A 123 -6.98 -7.67 -4.35
CA GLY A 123 -7.62 -6.36 -4.41
C GLY A 123 -6.67 -5.20 -4.15
N SER A 124 -5.37 -5.40 -4.19
CA SER A 124 -4.40 -4.29 -4.06
C SER A 124 -4.69 -3.18 -5.04
N ILE A 125 -4.72 -1.94 -4.54
CA ILE A 125 -4.88 -0.73 -5.35
C ILE A 125 -3.73 0.25 -5.12
N ALA A 126 -3.45 1.05 -6.13
CA ALA A 126 -2.65 2.27 -6.02
C ALA A 126 -3.53 3.49 -6.22
N LEU A 127 -3.12 4.64 -5.67
CA LEU A 127 -3.83 5.90 -5.79
C LEU A 127 -2.93 6.92 -6.50
N LEU A 128 -3.39 7.43 -7.63
CA LEU A 128 -2.63 8.35 -8.47
C LEU A 128 -3.12 9.79 -8.31
N ASP A 129 -2.29 10.65 -7.74
CA ASP A 129 -2.43 12.11 -7.74
C ASP A 129 -1.68 12.69 -8.93
N ARG A 130 -2.37 12.88 -10.05
CA ARG A 130 -1.77 13.38 -11.29
C ARG A 130 -1.27 14.81 -11.15
N ALA A 131 -1.96 15.64 -10.37
CA ALA A 131 -1.62 17.04 -10.23
C ALA A 131 -0.30 17.23 -9.47
N ASN A 132 -0.06 16.42 -8.46
CA ASN A 132 1.16 16.45 -7.65
C ASN A 132 2.20 15.40 -8.10
N ARG A 133 1.89 14.62 -9.14
CA ARG A 133 2.76 13.59 -9.72
C ARG A 133 3.22 12.54 -8.71
N ILE A 134 2.27 12.05 -7.91
CA ILE A 134 2.49 11.08 -6.84
C ILE A 134 1.64 9.82 -7.09
N LEU A 135 2.23 8.65 -6.88
CA LEU A 135 1.53 7.37 -6.79
C LEU A 135 1.65 6.83 -5.36
N VAL A 136 0.55 6.62 -4.64
CA VAL A 136 0.57 5.82 -3.41
C VAL A 136 0.54 4.37 -3.81
N GLY A 137 1.62 3.64 -3.56
CA GLY A 137 1.87 2.31 -4.14
C GLY A 137 1.50 1.13 -3.23
N GLY A 138 1.09 1.39 -1.98
CA GLY A 138 0.89 0.34 -0.98
C GLY A 138 2.16 -0.52 -0.83
N ASP A 139 1.98 -1.82 -0.78
CA ASP A 139 3.05 -2.82 -0.66
C ASP A 139 3.56 -3.33 -2.00
N SER A 140 2.90 -2.93 -3.09
CA SER A 140 3.24 -3.42 -4.42
C SER A 140 4.43 -2.70 -5.06
N VAL A 141 4.71 -1.44 -4.67
CA VAL A 141 5.78 -0.65 -5.29
C VAL A 141 6.65 0.00 -4.22
N GLN A 142 7.78 -0.64 -3.88
CA GLN A 142 8.71 -0.18 -2.85
C GLN A 142 10.15 -0.64 -3.13
N ILE A 143 11.12 -0.01 -2.48
CA ILE A 143 12.50 -0.47 -2.38
C ILE A 143 12.63 -1.20 -1.04
N GLY A 144 12.78 -2.53 -1.10
CA GLY A 144 12.79 -3.43 0.04
C GLY A 144 12.20 -4.78 -0.36
N PRO A 145 12.05 -5.73 0.58
CA PRO A 145 11.43 -7.00 0.27
C PRO A 145 9.96 -6.85 -0.11
N ILE A 146 9.59 -7.31 -1.29
CA ILE A 146 8.18 -7.46 -1.69
C ILE A 146 7.70 -8.83 -1.18
N TYR A 147 6.62 -8.84 -0.40
CA TYR A 147 6.06 -10.04 0.20
C TYR A 147 5.14 -10.74 -0.81
N MET A 148 5.64 -11.85 -1.39
CA MET A 148 4.95 -12.65 -2.42
C MET A 148 4.86 -14.12 -2.02
N PHE A 149 4.57 -14.40 -0.73
CA PHE A 149 4.32 -15.72 -0.18
C PHE A 149 3.03 -15.73 0.67
N GLY A 150 2.51 -16.91 0.91
CA GLY A 150 1.24 -17.09 1.62
C GLY A 150 0.02 -17.05 0.68
N PRO A 151 -1.16 -17.26 1.25
CA PRO A 151 -2.40 -17.37 0.46
C PRO A 151 -2.74 -16.06 -0.25
N MET A 152 -3.39 -16.18 -1.42
CA MET A 152 -3.89 -15.06 -2.21
C MET A 152 -2.80 -14.20 -2.91
N ARG A 153 -1.52 -14.51 -2.74
CA ARG A 153 -0.44 -13.86 -3.50
C ARG A 153 -0.34 -14.44 -4.91
N SER A 154 -0.14 -13.60 -5.91
CA SER A 154 0.02 -14.03 -7.30
C SER A 154 1.16 -13.27 -7.97
N PHE A 155 2.33 -13.90 -8.06
CA PHE A 155 3.49 -13.28 -8.68
C PHE A 155 3.28 -12.94 -10.16
N PRO A 156 2.59 -13.78 -10.99
CA PRO A 156 2.25 -13.39 -12.36
C PRO A 156 1.31 -12.17 -12.45
N ALA A 157 0.30 -12.08 -11.56
CA ALA A 157 -0.60 -10.91 -11.51
C ALA A 157 0.18 -9.64 -11.09
N TYR A 158 1.09 -9.77 -10.13
CA TYR A 158 1.97 -8.69 -9.69
C TYR A 158 2.81 -8.12 -10.85
N LEU A 159 3.45 -8.99 -11.64
CA LEU A 159 4.25 -8.55 -12.80
C LEU A 159 3.39 -7.87 -13.86
N HIS A 160 2.17 -8.37 -14.10
CA HIS A 160 1.23 -7.72 -15.02
C HIS A 160 0.78 -6.34 -14.48
N SER A 161 0.59 -6.21 -13.17
CA SER A 161 0.26 -4.91 -12.54
C SER A 161 1.40 -3.92 -12.69
N LEU A 162 2.67 -4.35 -12.54
CA LEU A 162 3.82 -3.48 -12.79
C LEU A 162 3.93 -3.06 -14.27
N GLU A 163 3.69 -3.98 -15.22
CA GLU A 163 3.64 -3.68 -16.65
C GLU A 163 2.58 -2.60 -16.95
N ARG A 164 1.39 -2.72 -16.36
CA ARG A 164 0.34 -1.70 -16.50
C ARG A 164 0.72 -0.37 -15.88
N LEU A 165 1.38 -0.37 -14.73
CA LEU A 165 1.84 0.88 -14.09
C LEU A 165 2.90 1.60 -14.94
N GLU A 166 3.67 0.90 -15.79
CA GLU A 166 4.58 1.54 -16.73
C GLU A 166 3.84 2.46 -17.72
N ASP A 167 2.59 2.15 -18.09
CA ASP A 167 1.75 2.99 -18.96
C ASP A 167 1.34 4.32 -18.29
N TYR A 168 1.39 4.38 -16.95
CA TYR A 168 1.06 5.56 -16.16
C TYR A 168 2.28 6.41 -15.79
N MET A 169 3.52 5.98 -16.09
CA MET A 169 4.75 6.63 -15.62
C MET A 169 4.91 8.09 -16.05
N ASP A 170 4.31 8.49 -17.17
CA ASP A 170 4.28 9.90 -17.58
C ASP A 170 3.44 10.78 -16.64
N SER A 171 2.63 10.19 -15.77
CA SER A 171 1.68 10.88 -14.88
C SER A 171 2.21 11.10 -13.45
N PHE A 172 3.30 10.44 -13.05
CA PHE A 172 3.90 10.61 -11.73
C PHE A 172 5.42 10.43 -11.77
N ASP A 173 6.11 11.06 -10.83
CA ASP A 173 7.57 10.97 -10.70
C ASP A 173 7.98 10.20 -9.45
N THR A 174 7.08 10.16 -8.46
CA THR A 174 7.37 9.71 -7.10
C THR A 174 6.33 8.71 -6.65
N VAL A 175 6.79 7.63 -6.01
CA VAL A 175 5.93 6.65 -5.35
C VAL A 175 6.06 6.81 -3.83
N TYR A 176 4.91 6.72 -3.16
CA TYR A 176 4.76 6.69 -1.71
C TYR A 176 4.40 5.26 -1.29
N PRO A 177 5.39 4.43 -0.92
CA PRO A 177 5.16 3.08 -0.43
C PRO A 177 4.75 3.06 1.04
N SER A 178 4.07 1.99 1.46
CA SER A 178 3.68 1.82 2.87
C SER A 178 4.83 1.36 3.76
N HIS A 179 5.90 0.80 3.21
CA HIS A 179 7.06 0.31 3.96
C HIS A 179 8.40 0.79 3.38
N ASN A 180 9.46 0.52 4.15
CA ASN A 180 10.87 0.68 3.75
C ASN A 180 11.25 2.11 3.34
N GLU A 181 12.05 2.26 2.28
CA GLU A 181 12.55 3.56 1.81
C GLU A 181 11.42 4.48 1.37
N PHE A 182 11.54 5.78 1.68
CA PHE A 182 10.52 6.78 1.36
C PHE A 182 11.15 8.15 1.05
N PRO A 183 10.68 8.86 0.01
CA PRO A 183 9.89 8.35 -1.11
C PRO A 183 10.77 7.56 -2.08
N VAL A 184 10.18 6.82 -3.01
CA VAL A 184 10.93 6.12 -4.05
C VAL A 184 10.63 6.71 -5.45
N PRO A 185 11.59 6.69 -6.40
CA PRO A 185 11.36 7.21 -7.74
C PRO A 185 10.47 6.25 -8.55
N ALA A 186 9.66 6.79 -9.47
CA ALA A 186 8.83 5.99 -10.38
C ALA A 186 9.64 4.97 -11.19
N SER A 187 10.93 5.26 -11.46
CA SER A 187 11.83 4.37 -12.19
C SER A 187 12.07 3.01 -11.51
N ILE A 188 11.64 2.84 -10.26
CA ILE A 188 11.71 1.53 -9.57
C ILE A 188 10.76 0.50 -10.20
N ILE A 189 9.64 0.93 -10.81
CA ILE A 189 8.61 0.03 -11.37
C ILE A 189 9.19 -0.90 -12.44
N PRO A 190 9.84 -0.42 -13.50
CA PRO A 190 10.48 -1.31 -14.48
C PRO A 190 11.64 -2.13 -13.90
N VAL A 191 12.28 -1.69 -12.82
CA VAL A 191 13.31 -2.47 -12.12
C VAL A 191 12.67 -3.66 -11.41
N LEU A 192 11.59 -3.44 -10.65
CA LEU A 192 10.80 -4.48 -10.00
C LEU A 192 10.30 -5.51 -11.00
N ARG A 193 9.71 -5.06 -12.13
CA ARG A 193 9.19 -5.95 -13.16
C ARG A 193 10.29 -6.82 -13.76
N LYS A 194 11.39 -6.23 -14.22
CA LYS A 194 12.51 -6.97 -14.80
C LYS A 194 13.16 -7.95 -13.83
N ALA A 195 13.30 -7.55 -12.57
CA ALA A 195 13.83 -8.41 -11.52
C ALA A 195 12.89 -9.62 -11.27
N GLY A 196 11.58 -9.38 -11.19
CA GLY A 196 10.59 -10.43 -11.03
C GLY A 196 10.51 -11.39 -12.24
N GLU A 197 10.61 -10.87 -13.47
CA GLU A 197 10.68 -11.72 -14.67
C GLU A 197 11.92 -12.63 -14.65
N ARG A 198 13.06 -12.13 -14.18
CA ARG A 198 14.28 -12.94 -13.99
C ARG A 198 14.06 -14.01 -12.93
N LEU A 199 13.42 -13.66 -11.81
CA LEU A 199 13.10 -14.60 -10.76
C LEU A 199 12.21 -15.76 -11.27
N LEU A 200 11.20 -15.49 -12.09
CA LEU A 200 10.36 -16.51 -12.70
C LEU A 200 11.12 -17.44 -13.68
N ARG A 201 12.25 -16.98 -14.22
CA ARG A 201 13.16 -17.83 -15.01
C ARG A 201 14.17 -18.60 -14.16
N ASN A 202 14.00 -18.61 -12.82
CA ASN A 202 14.92 -19.16 -11.84
C ASN A 202 16.33 -18.53 -11.90
N GLU A 203 16.40 -17.24 -12.23
CA GLU A 203 17.62 -16.46 -12.18
C GLU A 203 17.70 -15.77 -10.82
N GLY A 204 18.31 -16.38 -9.85
CA GLY A 204 18.50 -15.85 -8.51
C GLY A 204 18.77 -16.93 -7.50
N GLU A 205 19.55 -16.60 -6.49
CA GLU A 205 19.81 -17.47 -5.34
C GLU A 205 18.96 -16.97 -4.17
N ALA A 206 18.35 -17.90 -3.44
CA ALA A 206 17.56 -17.59 -2.27
C ALA A 206 18.39 -17.74 -0.99
N GLU A 207 18.27 -16.76 -0.10
CA GLU A 207 18.64 -16.91 1.29
C GLU A 207 17.38 -17.25 2.08
N MET A 208 17.46 -18.25 2.96
CA MET A 208 16.34 -18.62 3.84
C MET A 208 16.35 -17.71 5.06
N VAL A 209 15.29 -16.93 5.25
CA VAL A 209 15.17 -15.95 6.34
C VAL A 209 14.03 -16.27 7.29
N GLU A 210 14.23 -15.91 8.57
CA GLU A 210 13.18 -15.91 9.58
C GLU A 210 12.40 -14.60 9.51
N LEU A 211 11.07 -14.70 9.56
CA LEU A 211 10.20 -13.53 9.63
C LEU A 211 9.37 -13.58 10.91
N HIS A 212 9.19 -12.43 11.55
CA HIS A 212 8.38 -12.35 12.76
C HIS A 212 6.95 -12.83 12.49
N GLY A 213 6.45 -13.74 13.35
CA GLY A 213 5.10 -14.31 13.22
C GLY A 213 4.93 -15.37 12.14
N VAL A 214 6.00 -15.78 11.45
CA VAL A 214 6.00 -16.85 10.45
C VAL A 214 6.79 -18.05 11.00
N GLU A 215 6.16 -19.23 11.09
CA GLU A 215 6.78 -20.43 11.70
C GLU A 215 7.87 -21.06 10.84
N GLU A 216 7.87 -20.79 9.54
CA GLU A 216 8.80 -21.37 8.58
C GLU A 216 9.76 -20.35 8.00
N LEU A 217 10.90 -20.83 7.51
CA LEU A 217 11.85 -20.00 6.77
C LEU A 217 11.28 -19.65 5.40
N ILE A 218 11.39 -18.38 5.03
CA ILE A 218 10.93 -17.88 3.73
C ILE A 218 12.13 -17.60 2.82
N PRO A 219 12.08 -18.00 1.54
CA PRO A 219 13.12 -17.66 0.58
C PRO A 219 13.10 -16.15 0.27
N LEU A 220 14.18 -15.46 0.57
CA LEU A 220 14.47 -14.10 0.17
C LEU A 220 15.39 -14.11 -1.04
N TYR A 221 14.91 -13.58 -2.14
CA TYR A 221 15.68 -13.40 -3.37
C TYR A 221 16.20 -11.96 -3.46
N ASP A 222 17.51 -11.78 -3.35
CA ASP A 222 18.16 -10.48 -3.60
C ASP A 222 18.46 -10.35 -5.09
N MET A 223 17.73 -9.46 -5.75
CA MET A 223 17.84 -9.22 -7.19
C MET A 223 18.64 -7.94 -7.51
N GLY A 224 19.36 -7.40 -6.53
CA GLY A 224 20.16 -6.18 -6.60
C GLY A 224 19.44 -4.98 -5.94
N GLU A 225 18.81 -4.12 -6.73
CA GLU A 225 18.11 -2.94 -6.17
C GLU A 225 16.79 -3.32 -5.46
N VAL A 226 16.24 -4.50 -5.75
CA VAL A 226 14.96 -4.98 -5.22
C VAL A 226 15.09 -6.39 -4.68
N LYS A 227 14.18 -6.75 -3.77
CA LYS A 227 14.15 -8.06 -3.11
C LYS A 227 12.74 -8.64 -3.15
N PHE A 228 12.65 -9.97 -3.16
CA PHE A 228 11.37 -10.67 -3.09
C PHE A 228 11.42 -11.77 -2.02
N LEU A 229 10.45 -11.75 -1.13
CA LEU A 229 10.10 -12.88 -0.29
C LEU A 229 9.09 -13.71 -1.07
N TYR A 230 9.54 -14.78 -1.73
CA TYR A 230 8.71 -15.49 -2.70
C TYR A 230 8.77 -17.01 -2.55
N LYS A 231 7.60 -17.62 -2.56
CA LYS A 231 7.41 -19.07 -2.64
C LYS A 231 6.67 -19.44 -3.93
N PRO A 232 7.24 -20.26 -4.80
CA PRO A 232 6.62 -20.65 -6.09
C PRO A 232 5.25 -21.29 -5.97
N ASP A 233 4.99 -21.96 -4.87
CA ASP A 233 3.81 -22.81 -4.63
C ASP A 233 2.65 -22.05 -3.95
N GLY A 234 2.84 -20.77 -3.62
CA GLY A 234 1.81 -19.93 -2.98
C GLY A 234 1.39 -20.39 -1.59
N THR A 235 2.20 -21.24 -0.93
CA THR A 235 1.95 -21.77 0.43
C THR A 235 2.83 -21.13 1.48
#